data_8db2b581a1fdd30416fa0678a51f7aed
#
_entry.id   8db2b581a1fdd30416fa0678a51f7aed
#
_cell.length_a   1.000
_cell.length_b   1.000
_cell.length_c   1.000
_cell.angle_alpha   90.00
_cell.angle_beta   90.00
_cell.angle_gamma   90.00
#
_symmetry.space_group_name_H-M   'P 1'
#
loop_
_entity.id
_entity.type
_entity.pdbx_description
1 polymer ?
#
loop_
_entity_poly.entity_id
_entity_poly.type
_entity_poly.pdbx_seq_one_letter_code
_entity_poly.pdbx_strand_id
1 'polypeptide(L)'
;MSVLEMRRVSRTYGLGAAEVHALRDIDLMVDAGAMVAVMGPSGSGKSTLLTIAGSLEEPSSGEVRVCGQDLTRLSRNARARLRRRSIGYVFQDFNLLPGLTAAENVALPLELDGVPARRARKAGLEALESLGLADRASHFPDQLSGGERQRVAIARAVVGDHRLLLADEPSGALDTANGEAVMRLIHAACKRGMAAVVVTHDAQLASWADRVVFLRDGRVTDQTAQPAGPESLLGEIR
;
A
#
# COMPACT_ATOMS: atom_id res chain seq x y z
N MET A 1 -10.09 1.81 -15.37
CA MET A 1 -10.25 3.20 -14.85
C MET A 1 -9.19 3.43 -13.81
N SER A 2 -8.35 4.44 -13.99
CA SER A 2 -7.20 4.68 -13.13
C SER A 2 -7.62 5.12 -11.72
N VAL A 3 -7.03 4.50 -10.71
CA VAL A 3 -7.20 4.82 -9.28
C VAL A 3 -6.07 5.72 -8.80
N LEU A 4 -4.84 5.48 -9.26
CA LEU A 4 -3.67 6.32 -9.01
C LEU A 4 -3.09 6.79 -10.35
N GLU A 5 -2.86 8.10 -10.47
CA GLU A 5 -2.12 8.70 -11.57
C GLU A 5 -1.08 9.66 -11.02
N MET A 6 0.17 9.43 -11.38
CA MET A 6 1.29 10.32 -11.12
C MET A 6 1.85 10.75 -12.48
N ARG A 7 1.96 12.05 -12.73
CA ARG A 7 2.43 12.61 -14.00
C ARG A 7 3.59 13.57 -13.76
N ARG A 8 4.77 13.21 -14.25
CA ARG A 8 6.03 13.95 -14.12
C ARG A 8 6.28 14.40 -12.68
N VAL A 9 6.03 13.50 -11.73
CA VAL A 9 6.15 13.79 -10.30
C VAL A 9 7.61 13.81 -9.91
N SER A 10 8.04 14.94 -9.33
CA SER A 10 9.38 15.10 -8.78
C SER A 10 9.30 15.49 -7.31
N ARG A 11 10.29 15.07 -6.52
CA ARG A 11 10.45 15.45 -5.13
C ARG A 11 11.90 15.72 -4.79
N THR A 12 12.13 16.90 -4.27
CA THR A 12 13.44 17.37 -3.84
C THR A 12 13.37 17.76 -2.37
N TYR A 13 14.37 17.35 -1.60
CA TYR A 13 14.55 17.73 -0.19
C TYR A 13 15.79 18.57 -0.05
N GLY A 14 15.83 19.44 0.96
CA GLY A 14 16.96 20.33 1.23
C GLY A 14 16.98 21.56 0.33
N LEU A 15 18.04 22.36 0.45
CA LEU A 15 18.27 23.59 -0.30
C LEU A 15 19.77 23.69 -0.67
N GLY A 16 20.05 24.19 -1.87
CA GLY A 16 21.41 24.46 -2.31
C GLY A 16 22.29 23.20 -2.38
N ALA A 17 23.48 23.23 -1.77
CA ALA A 17 24.44 22.12 -1.81
C ALA A 17 23.97 20.83 -1.11
N ALA A 18 22.94 20.89 -0.27
CA ALA A 18 22.34 19.73 0.42
C ALA A 18 21.07 19.22 -0.28
N GLU A 19 20.83 19.59 -1.52
CA GLU A 19 19.66 19.20 -2.29
C GLU A 19 19.71 17.71 -2.67
N VAL A 20 18.68 16.97 -2.30
CA VAL A 20 18.50 15.56 -2.63
C VAL A 20 17.24 15.37 -3.46
N HIS A 21 17.42 14.94 -4.71
CA HIS A 21 16.32 14.63 -5.61
C HIS A 21 15.83 13.18 -5.35
N ALA A 22 14.84 13.02 -4.50
CA ALA A 22 14.31 11.72 -4.16
C ALA A 22 13.46 11.10 -5.27
N LEU A 23 12.71 11.92 -6.04
CA LEU A 23 12.00 11.50 -7.25
C LEU A 23 12.26 12.49 -8.38
N ARG A 24 12.34 11.99 -9.62
CA ARG A 24 12.62 12.76 -10.84
C ARG A 24 11.71 12.32 -11.98
N ASP A 25 10.73 13.14 -12.32
CA ASP A 25 9.80 12.96 -13.44
C ASP A 25 9.14 11.57 -13.48
N ILE A 26 8.57 11.16 -12.35
CA ILE A 26 7.90 9.87 -12.23
C ILE A 26 6.53 9.91 -12.90
N ASP A 27 6.34 9.01 -13.86
CA ASP A 27 5.05 8.67 -14.44
C ASP A 27 4.64 7.28 -13.96
N LEU A 28 3.52 7.19 -13.25
CA LEU A 28 2.95 5.93 -12.76
C LEU A 28 1.43 5.98 -12.84
N MET A 29 0.84 4.95 -13.43
CA MET A 29 -0.60 4.77 -13.48
C MET A 29 -0.96 3.38 -12.94
N VAL A 30 -1.99 3.32 -12.08
CA VAL A 30 -2.50 2.06 -11.53
C VAL A 30 -4.01 2.03 -11.67
N ASP A 31 -4.50 1.08 -12.42
CA ASP A 31 -5.92 0.88 -12.65
C ASP A 31 -6.60 0.12 -11.50
N ALA A 32 -7.92 0.26 -11.40
CA ALA A 32 -8.73 -0.52 -10.49
C ALA A 32 -8.51 -2.02 -10.74
N GLY A 33 -8.28 -2.78 -9.68
CA GLY A 33 -8.03 -4.21 -9.75
C GLY A 33 -6.58 -4.60 -10.04
N ALA A 34 -5.72 -3.64 -10.39
CA ALA A 34 -4.32 -3.91 -10.70
C ALA A 34 -3.42 -3.82 -9.46
N MET A 35 -2.42 -4.70 -9.40
CA MET A 35 -1.32 -4.64 -8.44
C MET A 35 -0.02 -4.28 -9.16
N VAL A 36 0.67 -3.25 -8.69
CA VAL A 36 1.98 -2.83 -9.18
C VAL A 36 3.01 -3.04 -8.07
N ALA A 37 4.07 -3.79 -8.36
CA ALA A 37 5.23 -3.87 -7.50
C ALA A 37 6.25 -2.79 -7.88
N VAL A 38 6.82 -2.10 -6.89
CA VAL A 38 7.91 -1.15 -7.07
C VAL A 38 9.16 -1.71 -6.42
N MET A 39 10.17 -1.99 -7.22
CA MET A 39 11.44 -2.53 -6.80
C MET A 39 12.58 -1.53 -6.99
N GLY A 40 13.70 -1.76 -6.32
CA GLY A 40 14.90 -0.94 -6.46
C GLY A 40 15.76 -0.93 -5.20
N PRO A 41 17.00 -0.45 -5.28
CA PRO A 41 17.92 -0.41 -4.14
C PRO A 41 17.42 0.51 -3.03
N SER A 42 18.00 0.39 -1.83
CA SER A 42 17.75 1.34 -0.74
C SER A 42 18.10 2.77 -1.19
N GLY A 43 17.30 3.75 -0.79
CA GLY A 43 17.50 5.15 -1.18
C GLY A 43 17.04 5.50 -2.60
N SER A 44 16.47 4.58 -3.39
CA SER A 44 16.02 4.88 -4.75
C SER A 44 14.76 5.74 -4.85
N GLY A 45 14.07 6.05 -3.73
CA GLY A 45 12.89 6.91 -3.69
C GLY A 45 11.55 6.16 -3.50
N LYS A 46 11.55 4.84 -3.25
CA LYS A 46 10.33 4.02 -3.15
C LYS A 46 9.36 4.50 -2.06
N SER A 47 9.85 4.72 -0.84
CA SER A 47 9.02 5.21 0.27
C SER A 47 8.52 6.64 0.01
N THR A 48 9.33 7.49 -0.63
CA THR A 48 8.91 8.83 -1.08
C THR A 48 7.80 8.75 -2.13
N LEU A 49 7.87 7.81 -3.06
CA LEU A 49 6.81 7.56 -4.03
C LEU A 49 5.50 7.19 -3.31
N LEU A 50 5.56 6.27 -2.33
CA LEU A 50 4.38 5.86 -1.56
C LEU A 50 3.82 7.01 -0.70
N THR A 51 4.66 7.82 -0.03
CA THR A 51 4.18 8.94 0.80
C THR A 51 3.47 10.01 -0.03
N ILE A 52 3.96 10.28 -1.23
CA ILE A 52 3.33 11.21 -2.17
C ILE A 52 2.03 10.61 -2.74
N ALA A 53 2.04 9.37 -3.19
CA ALA A 53 0.83 8.66 -3.65
C ALA A 53 -0.23 8.58 -2.55
N GLY A 54 0.19 8.41 -1.29
CA GLY A 54 -0.65 8.39 -0.10
C GLY A 54 -1.11 9.78 0.39
N SER A 55 -0.75 10.86 -0.31
CA SER A 55 -1.07 12.24 0.13
C SER A 55 -0.55 12.58 1.53
N LEU A 56 0.54 11.94 1.96
CA LEU A 56 1.25 12.25 3.21
C LEU A 56 2.25 13.37 3.00
N GLU A 57 2.82 13.45 1.79
CA GLU A 57 3.70 14.52 1.33
C GLU A 57 3.20 15.13 0.02
N GLU A 58 3.62 16.38 -0.24
CA GLU A 58 3.36 17.05 -1.50
C GLU A 58 4.56 16.85 -2.45
N PRO A 59 4.33 16.65 -3.76
CA PRO A 59 5.40 16.66 -4.72
C PRO A 59 6.00 18.07 -4.83
N SER A 60 7.28 18.19 -5.24
CA SER A 60 7.90 19.48 -5.58
C SER A 60 7.41 19.98 -6.94
N SER A 61 7.08 19.07 -7.86
CA SER A 61 6.46 19.36 -9.16
C SER A 61 5.72 18.13 -9.69
N GLY A 62 4.89 18.33 -10.73
CA GLY A 62 4.05 17.29 -11.32
C GLY A 62 2.65 17.22 -10.70
N GLU A 63 1.85 16.28 -11.15
CA GLU A 63 0.47 16.08 -10.72
C GLU A 63 0.28 14.69 -10.15
N VAL A 64 -0.50 14.60 -9.06
CA VAL A 64 -0.92 13.34 -8.46
C VAL A 64 -2.42 13.31 -8.31
N ARG A 65 -3.06 12.28 -8.86
CA ARG A 65 -4.50 12.05 -8.72
C ARG A 65 -4.78 10.70 -8.08
N VAL A 66 -5.68 10.70 -7.11
CA VAL A 66 -6.19 9.48 -6.48
C VAL A 66 -7.71 9.47 -6.59
N CYS A 67 -8.26 8.39 -7.11
CA CYS A 67 -9.69 8.25 -7.39
C CYS A 67 -10.27 9.45 -8.18
N GLY A 68 -9.50 9.96 -9.17
CA GLY A 68 -9.85 11.11 -9.99
C GLY A 68 -9.69 12.48 -9.32
N GLN A 69 -9.33 12.55 -8.02
CA GLN A 69 -9.12 13.80 -7.30
C GLN A 69 -7.65 14.24 -7.38
N ASP A 70 -7.40 15.45 -7.82
CA ASP A 70 -6.07 16.06 -7.88
C ASP A 70 -5.61 16.48 -6.48
N LEU A 71 -4.61 15.79 -5.93
CA LEU A 71 -4.11 16.01 -4.56
C LEU A 71 -3.54 17.41 -4.36
N THR A 72 -2.98 18.03 -5.41
CA THR A 72 -2.35 19.35 -5.32
C THR A 72 -3.38 20.47 -5.11
N ARG A 73 -4.64 20.21 -5.54
CA ARG A 73 -5.75 21.18 -5.43
C ARG A 73 -6.61 20.97 -4.18
N LEU A 74 -6.40 19.89 -3.44
CA LEU A 74 -7.18 19.61 -2.24
C LEU A 74 -6.67 20.38 -1.03
N SER A 75 -7.61 20.92 -0.24
CA SER A 75 -7.29 21.44 1.08
C SER A 75 -6.77 20.33 2.00
N ARG A 76 -6.07 20.70 3.08
CA ARG A 76 -5.56 19.75 4.09
C ARG A 76 -6.65 18.82 4.64
N ASN A 77 -7.84 19.36 4.91
CA ASN A 77 -8.97 18.57 5.42
C ASN A 77 -9.55 17.63 4.35
N ALA A 78 -9.60 18.06 3.08
CA ALA A 78 -10.04 17.23 1.98
C ALA A 78 -9.06 16.06 1.73
N ARG A 79 -7.74 16.31 1.78
CA ARG A 79 -6.72 15.26 1.70
C ARG A 79 -6.83 14.25 2.85
N ALA A 80 -7.04 14.72 4.09
CA ALA A 80 -7.23 13.84 5.24
C ALA A 80 -8.47 12.95 5.08
N ARG A 81 -9.56 13.51 4.52
CA ARG A 81 -10.78 12.74 4.21
C ARG A 81 -10.54 11.72 3.11
N LEU A 82 -9.84 12.10 2.03
CA LEU A 82 -9.48 11.18 0.94
C LEU A 82 -8.64 10.00 1.46
N ARG A 83 -7.58 10.27 2.25
CA ARG A 83 -6.77 9.21 2.86
C ARG A 83 -7.62 8.23 3.64
N ARG A 84 -8.43 8.73 4.56
CA ARG A 84 -9.26 7.91 5.44
C ARG A 84 -10.26 7.02 4.67
N ARG A 85 -10.84 7.54 3.57
CA ARG A 85 -11.90 6.84 2.82
C ARG A 85 -11.41 5.97 1.68
N SER A 86 -10.29 6.34 1.11
CA SER A 86 -9.89 5.76 -0.18
C SER A 86 -8.54 5.06 -0.16
N ILE A 87 -7.70 5.30 0.87
CA ILE A 87 -6.33 4.80 0.89
C ILE A 87 -6.09 3.96 2.14
N GLY A 88 -5.78 2.67 1.93
CA GLY A 88 -5.18 1.83 2.95
C GLY A 88 -3.65 1.97 2.88
N TYR A 89 -2.99 2.13 4.01
CA TYR A 89 -1.54 2.26 4.07
C TYR A 89 -0.92 1.23 5.03
N VAL A 90 0.04 0.47 4.54
CA VAL A 90 0.90 -0.43 5.33
C VAL A 90 2.28 0.20 5.39
N PHE A 91 2.68 0.64 6.57
CA PHE A 91 3.99 1.23 6.83
C PHE A 91 5.01 0.15 7.21
N GLN A 92 6.28 0.39 6.92
CA GLN A 92 7.38 -0.49 7.32
C GLN A 92 7.43 -0.73 8.84
N ASP A 93 7.17 0.30 9.66
CA ASP A 93 7.14 0.24 11.13
C ASP A 93 5.74 -0.06 11.70
N PHE A 94 4.85 -0.66 10.92
CA PHE A 94 3.46 -1.03 11.26
C PHE A 94 2.54 0.12 11.64
N ASN A 95 3.02 1.12 12.35
CA ASN A 95 2.27 2.30 12.84
C ASN A 95 0.95 1.92 13.57
N LEU A 96 1.00 0.87 14.40
CA LEU A 96 -0.11 0.51 15.28
C LEU A 96 -0.15 1.46 16.46
N LEU A 97 -1.37 1.84 16.87
CA LEU A 97 -1.56 2.66 18.06
C LEU A 97 -1.40 1.79 19.32
N PRO A 98 -0.43 2.06 20.19
CA PRO A 98 -0.10 1.20 21.31
C PRO A 98 -1.21 1.14 22.39
N GLY A 99 -2.05 2.17 22.46
CA GLY A 99 -3.18 2.24 23.39
C GLY A 99 -4.45 1.54 22.90
N LEU A 100 -4.41 0.91 21.71
CA LEU A 100 -5.53 0.18 21.13
C LEU A 100 -5.17 -1.29 20.93
N THR A 101 -6.14 -2.17 21.15
CA THR A 101 -6.03 -3.60 20.83
C THR A 101 -5.91 -3.82 19.32
N ALA A 102 -5.58 -5.04 18.88
CA ALA A 102 -5.53 -5.41 17.47
C ALA A 102 -6.86 -5.12 16.76
N ALA A 103 -7.99 -5.52 17.36
CA ALA A 103 -9.31 -5.28 16.80
C ALA A 103 -9.65 -3.78 16.69
N GLU A 104 -9.30 -2.98 17.68
CA GLU A 104 -9.51 -1.54 17.68
C GLU A 104 -8.60 -0.83 16.66
N ASN A 105 -7.32 -1.24 16.53
CA ASN A 105 -6.45 -0.74 15.48
C ASN A 105 -7.03 -0.97 14.08
N VAL A 106 -7.59 -2.15 13.83
CA VAL A 106 -8.20 -2.49 12.54
C VAL A 106 -9.52 -1.75 12.33
N ALA A 107 -10.35 -1.59 13.36
CA ALA A 107 -11.64 -0.90 13.28
C ALA A 107 -11.50 0.62 13.11
N LEU A 108 -10.39 1.21 13.56
CA LEU A 108 -10.18 2.66 13.66
C LEU A 108 -10.49 3.45 12.38
N PRO A 109 -10.04 3.05 11.17
CA PRO A 109 -10.37 3.80 9.94
C PRO A 109 -11.87 3.92 9.71
N LEU A 110 -12.62 2.87 10.00
CA LEU A 110 -14.08 2.82 9.85
C LEU A 110 -14.77 3.74 10.86
N GLU A 111 -14.34 3.70 12.12
CA GLU A 111 -14.88 4.56 13.19
C GLU A 111 -14.62 6.04 12.87
N LEU A 112 -13.42 6.39 12.44
CA LEU A 112 -13.07 7.74 12.02
C LEU A 112 -13.89 8.20 10.80
N ASP A 113 -14.40 7.30 9.99
CA ASP A 113 -15.30 7.62 8.87
C ASP A 113 -16.79 7.63 9.26
N GLY A 114 -17.09 7.43 10.54
CA GLY A 114 -18.45 7.52 11.08
C GLY A 114 -19.22 6.20 11.08
N VAL A 115 -18.58 5.07 10.80
CA VAL A 115 -19.20 3.74 10.96
C VAL A 115 -19.44 3.50 12.47
N PRO A 116 -20.63 3.09 12.88
CA PRO A 116 -20.91 2.78 14.30
C PRO A 116 -19.92 1.75 14.86
N ALA A 117 -19.37 2.00 16.05
CA ALA A 117 -18.30 1.21 16.67
C ALA A 117 -18.57 -0.30 16.66
N ARG A 118 -19.82 -0.72 16.90
CA ARG A 118 -20.22 -2.14 16.84
C ARG A 118 -19.99 -2.75 15.45
N ARG A 119 -20.30 -2.01 14.37
CA ARG A 119 -20.10 -2.48 12.99
C ARG A 119 -18.62 -2.43 12.60
N ALA A 120 -17.93 -1.39 12.97
CA ALA A 120 -16.49 -1.24 12.73
C ALA A 120 -15.72 -2.37 13.42
N ARG A 121 -16.02 -2.65 14.69
CA ARG A 121 -15.41 -3.76 15.43
C ARG A 121 -15.71 -5.12 14.81
N LYS A 122 -16.93 -5.36 14.34
CA LYS A 122 -17.28 -6.61 13.65
C LYS A 122 -16.43 -6.80 12.40
N ALA A 123 -16.34 -5.76 11.54
CA ALA A 123 -15.50 -5.80 10.34
C ALA A 123 -14.01 -5.99 10.68
N GLY A 124 -13.53 -5.37 11.77
CA GLY A 124 -12.16 -5.55 12.25
C GLY A 124 -11.88 -6.99 12.68
N LEU A 125 -12.80 -7.64 13.39
CA LEU A 125 -12.67 -9.05 13.79
C LEU A 125 -12.67 -9.99 12.59
N GLU A 126 -13.56 -9.79 11.62
CA GLU A 126 -13.59 -10.57 10.37
C GLU A 126 -12.30 -10.43 9.56
N ALA A 127 -11.73 -9.22 9.51
CA ALA A 127 -10.44 -8.97 8.86
C ALA A 127 -9.28 -9.68 9.58
N LEU A 128 -9.25 -9.67 10.92
CA LEU A 128 -8.25 -10.40 11.72
C LEU A 128 -8.39 -11.92 11.57
N GLU A 129 -9.61 -12.43 11.56
CA GLU A 129 -9.88 -13.86 11.37
C GLU A 129 -9.35 -14.35 10.02
N SER A 130 -9.53 -13.57 8.95
CA SER A 130 -9.01 -13.89 7.61
C SER A 130 -7.48 -13.99 7.55
N LEU A 131 -6.78 -13.45 8.54
CA LEU A 131 -5.33 -13.48 8.70
C LEU A 131 -4.85 -14.41 9.82
N GLY A 132 -5.74 -15.25 10.39
CA GLY A 132 -5.41 -16.18 11.46
C GLY A 132 -5.08 -15.49 12.79
N LEU A 133 -5.69 -14.32 13.05
CA LEU A 133 -5.46 -13.53 14.27
C LEU A 133 -6.71 -13.38 15.15
N ALA A 134 -7.70 -14.26 15.00
CA ALA A 134 -8.91 -14.21 15.81
C ALA A 134 -8.61 -14.22 17.32
N ASP A 135 -7.72 -15.11 17.77
CA ASP A 135 -7.31 -15.26 19.18
C ASP A 135 -6.43 -14.09 19.68
N ARG A 136 -5.97 -13.24 18.79
CA ARG A 136 -5.13 -12.06 19.08
C ARG A 136 -5.92 -10.75 19.07
N ALA A 137 -7.20 -10.77 18.77
CA ALA A 137 -8.03 -9.59 18.58
C ALA A 137 -8.02 -8.62 19.79
N SER A 138 -7.91 -9.15 21.02
CA SER A 138 -7.86 -8.37 22.26
C SER A 138 -6.46 -7.99 22.73
N HIS A 139 -5.40 -8.41 22.04
CA HIS A 139 -4.02 -8.12 22.41
C HIS A 139 -3.63 -6.70 22.00
N PHE A 140 -2.78 -6.06 22.80
CA PHE A 140 -2.15 -4.80 22.46
C PHE A 140 -0.88 -5.03 21.60
N PRO A 141 -0.41 -4.02 20.84
CA PRO A 141 0.74 -4.17 19.93
C PRO A 141 2.01 -4.70 20.59
N ASP A 142 2.27 -4.39 21.86
CA ASP A 142 3.42 -4.88 22.63
C ASP A 142 3.34 -6.38 22.99
N GLN A 143 2.15 -6.93 22.98
CA GLN A 143 1.86 -8.35 23.24
C GLN A 143 1.91 -9.21 21.96
N LEU A 144 2.11 -8.59 20.80
CA LEU A 144 2.13 -9.22 19.49
C LEU A 144 3.57 -9.40 18.98
N SER A 145 3.85 -10.53 18.34
CA SER A 145 5.08 -10.71 17.57
C SER A 145 5.18 -9.72 16.40
N GLY A 146 6.36 -9.55 15.82
CA GLY A 146 6.56 -8.69 14.63
C GLY A 146 5.64 -9.09 13.47
N GLY A 147 5.54 -10.40 13.19
CA GLY A 147 4.65 -10.91 12.15
C GLY A 147 3.16 -10.74 12.45
N GLU A 148 2.73 -10.85 13.72
CA GLU A 148 1.34 -10.56 14.11
C GLU A 148 1.04 -9.07 13.95
N ARG A 149 1.94 -8.17 14.39
CA ARG A 149 1.79 -6.72 14.17
C ARG A 149 1.67 -6.36 12.69
N GLN A 150 2.49 -6.98 11.84
CA GLN A 150 2.42 -6.79 10.38
C GLN A 150 1.04 -7.19 9.84
N ARG A 151 0.53 -8.36 10.21
CA ARG A 151 -0.79 -8.81 9.77
C ARG A 151 -1.92 -7.91 10.29
N VAL A 152 -1.83 -7.39 11.52
CA VAL A 152 -2.78 -6.39 12.04
C VAL A 152 -2.75 -5.09 11.21
N ALA A 153 -1.55 -4.59 10.86
CA ALA A 153 -1.39 -3.41 10.02
C ALA A 153 -2.00 -3.61 8.62
N ILE A 154 -1.86 -4.80 8.05
CA ILE A 154 -2.46 -5.15 6.76
C ILE A 154 -3.98 -5.25 6.88
N ALA A 155 -4.51 -5.93 7.93
CA ALA A 155 -5.94 -5.98 8.19
C ALA A 155 -6.54 -4.58 8.25
N ARG A 156 -5.87 -3.65 8.96
CA ARG A 156 -6.27 -2.24 9.04
C ARG A 156 -6.27 -1.54 7.69
N ALA A 157 -5.32 -1.86 6.82
CA ALA A 157 -5.21 -1.22 5.52
C ALA A 157 -6.24 -1.72 4.50
N VAL A 158 -6.75 -2.94 4.66
CA VAL A 158 -7.71 -3.55 3.72
C VAL A 158 -9.14 -3.59 4.23
N VAL A 159 -9.38 -3.19 5.50
CA VAL A 159 -10.73 -3.14 6.07
C VAL A 159 -11.53 -2.01 5.42
N GLY A 160 -12.80 -2.28 5.11
CA GLY A 160 -13.70 -1.30 4.47
C GLY A 160 -13.53 -1.22 2.95
N ASP A 161 -13.88 -0.04 2.39
CA ASP A 161 -14.02 0.18 0.95
C ASP A 161 -12.85 0.97 0.34
N HIS A 162 -11.63 0.78 0.87
CA HIS A 162 -10.46 1.43 0.31
C HIS A 162 -10.28 1.06 -1.17
N ARG A 163 -9.94 2.05 -2.00
CA ARG A 163 -9.77 1.90 -3.44
C ARG A 163 -8.30 1.75 -3.83
N LEU A 164 -7.39 2.24 -3.00
CA LEU A 164 -5.95 2.19 -3.20
C LEU A 164 -5.28 1.63 -1.95
N LEU A 165 -4.45 0.60 -2.12
CA LEU A 165 -3.54 0.10 -1.11
C LEU A 165 -2.12 0.54 -1.44
N LEU A 166 -1.43 1.13 -0.47
CA LEU A 166 -0.01 1.46 -0.53
C LEU A 166 0.70 0.66 0.56
N ALA A 167 1.63 -0.19 0.17
CA ALA A 167 2.31 -1.07 1.11
C ALA A 167 3.84 -0.95 0.96
N ASP A 168 4.51 -0.56 2.05
CA ASP A 168 5.97 -0.47 2.12
C ASP A 168 6.50 -1.72 2.84
N GLU A 169 7.15 -2.62 2.10
CA GLU A 169 7.71 -3.89 2.58
C GLU A 169 6.72 -4.71 3.42
N PRO A 170 5.51 -5.06 2.89
CA PRO A 170 4.43 -5.65 3.68
C PRO A 170 4.73 -7.06 4.23
N SER A 171 5.84 -7.66 3.84
CA SER A 171 6.30 -8.99 4.27
C SER A 171 7.65 -8.96 4.98
N GLY A 172 8.27 -7.79 5.15
CA GLY A 172 9.63 -7.67 5.67
C GLY A 172 9.87 -8.27 7.07
N ALA A 173 8.82 -8.42 7.88
CA ALA A 173 8.87 -9.04 9.21
C ALA A 173 8.26 -10.46 9.24
N LEU A 174 7.98 -11.08 8.08
CA LEU A 174 7.28 -12.36 7.96
C LEU A 174 8.21 -13.45 7.42
N ASP A 175 7.96 -14.69 7.84
CA ASP A 175 8.48 -15.85 7.13
C ASP A 175 7.79 -16.02 5.77
N THR A 176 8.33 -16.87 4.91
CA THR A 176 7.86 -17.08 3.54
C THR A 176 6.37 -17.43 3.47
N ALA A 177 5.88 -18.34 4.35
CA ALA A 177 4.48 -18.79 4.33
C ALA A 177 3.51 -17.66 4.72
N ASN A 178 3.86 -16.87 5.73
CA ASN A 178 3.07 -15.72 6.15
C ASN A 178 3.16 -14.59 5.13
N GLY A 179 4.32 -14.37 4.49
CA GLY A 179 4.50 -13.40 3.41
C GLY A 179 3.58 -13.70 2.22
N GLU A 180 3.53 -14.96 1.78
CA GLU A 180 2.60 -15.40 0.73
C GLU A 180 1.13 -15.24 1.12
N ALA A 181 0.76 -15.52 2.38
CA ALA A 181 -0.62 -15.32 2.85
C ALA A 181 -1.05 -13.86 2.75
N VAL A 182 -0.12 -12.93 3.07
CA VAL A 182 -0.33 -11.49 2.89
C VAL A 182 -0.51 -11.13 1.43
N MET A 183 0.34 -11.63 0.54
CA MET A 183 0.21 -11.33 -0.89
C MET A 183 -1.08 -11.89 -1.48
N ARG A 184 -1.51 -13.08 -1.06
CA ARG A 184 -2.83 -13.64 -1.42
C ARG A 184 -3.98 -12.72 -0.99
N LEU A 185 -3.92 -12.16 0.22
CA LEU A 185 -4.95 -11.23 0.70
C LEU A 185 -4.99 -9.94 -0.15
N ILE A 186 -3.82 -9.34 -0.42
CA ILE A 186 -3.71 -8.15 -1.26
C ILE A 186 -4.24 -8.44 -2.67
N HIS A 187 -3.81 -9.55 -3.26
CA HIS A 187 -4.28 -9.97 -4.59
C HIS A 187 -5.79 -10.20 -4.63
N ALA A 188 -6.35 -10.85 -3.60
CA ALA A 188 -7.80 -11.03 -3.48
C ALA A 188 -8.54 -9.69 -3.35
N ALA A 189 -7.96 -8.69 -2.67
CA ALA A 189 -8.51 -7.34 -2.61
C ALA A 189 -8.46 -6.65 -3.98
N CYS A 190 -7.38 -6.83 -4.75
CA CYS A 190 -7.29 -6.33 -6.12
C CYS A 190 -8.36 -6.97 -7.02
N LYS A 191 -8.59 -8.28 -6.93
CA LYS A 191 -9.68 -8.95 -7.68
C LYS A 191 -11.08 -8.39 -7.35
N ARG A 192 -11.27 -7.77 -6.18
CA ARG A 192 -12.51 -7.04 -5.83
C ARG A 192 -12.54 -5.59 -6.31
N GLY A 193 -11.50 -5.12 -7.03
CA GLY A 193 -11.42 -3.80 -7.64
C GLY A 193 -10.55 -2.78 -6.91
N MET A 194 -9.83 -3.16 -5.82
CA MET A 194 -8.81 -2.32 -5.19
C MET A 194 -7.59 -2.21 -6.10
N ALA A 195 -6.98 -1.05 -6.22
CA ALA A 195 -5.65 -0.90 -6.81
C ALA A 195 -4.59 -1.06 -5.72
N ALA A 196 -3.43 -1.64 -6.03
CA ALA A 196 -2.35 -1.77 -5.06
C ALA A 196 -1.00 -1.33 -5.63
N VAL A 197 -0.22 -0.62 -4.81
CA VAL A 197 1.22 -0.37 -5.04
C VAL A 197 1.98 -1.00 -3.87
N VAL A 198 2.80 -1.99 -4.17
CA VAL A 198 3.58 -2.73 -3.18
C VAL A 198 5.07 -2.47 -3.43
N VAL A 199 5.73 -1.85 -2.47
CA VAL A 199 7.19 -1.73 -2.48
C VAL A 199 7.77 -2.99 -1.86
N THR A 200 8.68 -3.64 -2.55
CA THR A 200 9.42 -4.80 -2.04
C THR A 200 10.76 -4.94 -2.73
N HIS A 201 11.72 -5.54 -2.02
CA HIS A 201 12.99 -6.00 -2.60
C HIS A 201 12.99 -7.50 -2.92
N ASP A 202 11.93 -8.22 -2.55
CA ASP A 202 11.77 -9.64 -2.79
C ASP A 202 11.11 -9.88 -4.15
N ALA A 203 11.87 -10.51 -5.07
CA ALA A 203 11.40 -10.81 -6.42
C ALA A 203 10.26 -11.86 -6.44
N GLN A 204 10.23 -12.78 -5.46
CA GLN A 204 9.16 -13.76 -5.34
C GLN A 204 7.83 -13.07 -5.01
N LEU A 205 7.86 -12.09 -4.10
CA LEU A 205 6.66 -11.31 -3.77
C LEU A 205 6.27 -10.36 -4.90
N ALA A 206 7.24 -9.76 -5.59
CA ALA A 206 6.97 -8.93 -6.76
C ALA A 206 6.30 -9.71 -7.90
N SER A 207 6.51 -11.04 -7.98
CA SER A 207 5.87 -11.90 -8.99
C SER A 207 4.35 -12.01 -8.86
N TRP A 208 3.76 -11.61 -7.73
CA TRP A 208 2.31 -11.53 -7.55
C TRP A 208 1.67 -10.32 -8.24
N ALA A 209 2.49 -9.32 -8.61
CA ALA A 209 1.98 -8.09 -9.22
C ALA A 209 1.74 -8.25 -10.72
N ASP A 210 0.73 -7.55 -11.24
CA ASP A 210 0.43 -7.50 -12.68
C ASP A 210 1.54 -6.76 -13.46
N ARG A 211 2.30 -5.90 -12.79
CA ARG A 211 3.41 -5.13 -13.36
C ARG A 211 4.45 -4.85 -12.29
N VAL A 212 5.73 -4.92 -12.68
CA VAL A 212 6.86 -4.51 -11.85
C VAL A 212 7.48 -3.23 -12.42
N VAL A 213 7.72 -2.26 -11.56
CA VAL A 213 8.38 -0.99 -11.85
C VAL A 213 9.71 -0.95 -11.12
N PHE A 214 10.81 -0.74 -11.82
CA PHE A 214 12.14 -0.61 -11.23
C PHE A 214 12.49 0.87 -11.04
N LEU A 215 12.73 1.25 -9.78
CA LEU A 215 13.11 2.60 -9.39
C LEU A 215 14.60 2.65 -9.04
N ARG A 216 15.34 3.57 -9.67
CA ARG A 216 16.75 3.81 -9.38
C ARG A 216 17.05 5.31 -9.45
N ASP A 217 17.74 5.84 -8.44
CA ASP A 217 18.14 7.25 -8.35
C ASP A 217 16.98 8.23 -8.61
N GLY A 218 15.80 7.90 -8.07
CA GLY A 218 14.58 8.69 -8.22
C GLY A 218 13.90 8.59 -9.58
N ARG A 219 14.32 7.70 -10.48
CA ARG A 219 13.75 7.51 -11.83
C ARG A 219 13.23 6.11 -12.03
N VAL A 220 12.18 5.99 -12.83
CA VAL A 220 11.75 4.68 -13.36
C VAL A 220 12.73 4.29 -14.46
N THR A 221 13.45 3.18 -14.28
CA THR A 221 14.46 2.70 -15.24
C THR A 221 13.94 1.60 -16.14
N ASP A 222 12.97 0.80 -15.65
CA ASP A 222 12.36 -0.29 -16.39
C ASP A 222 10.94 -0.56 -15.88
N GLN A 223 10.09 -1.13 -16.74
CA GLN A 223 8.75 -1.59 -16.40
C GLN A 223 8.46 -2.89 -17.15
N THR A 224 8.20 -3.95 -16.40
CA THR A 224 7.80 -5.23 -16.98
C THR A 224 6.32 -5.48 -16.72
N ALA A 225 5.54 -5.69 -17.77
CA ALA A 225 4.24 -6.35 -17.60
C ALA A 225 4.52 -7.85 -17.36
N GLN A 226 3.81 -8.48 -16.39
CA GLN A 226 3.86 -9.94 -16.33
C GLN A 226 3.31 -10.51 -17.64
N PRO A 227 3.94 -11.51 -18.24
CA PRO A 227 3.23 -12.42 -19.12
C PRO A 227 2.07 -13.01 -18.30
N ALA A 228 0.86 -12.96 -18.85
CA ALA A 228 -0.34 -13.49 -18.21
C ALA A 228 -0.03 -14.84 -17.55
N GLY A 229 -0.42 -15.01 -16.28
CA GLY A 229 0.02 -16.02 -15.30
C GLY A 229 0.36 -17.44 -15.78
N PRO A 230 0.72 -18.35 -14.88
CA PRO A 230 1.23 -19.69 -15.26
C PRO A 230 0.32 -20.48 -16.23
N GLU A 231 -0.93 -20.11 -16.37
CA GLU A 231 -1.86 -20.69 -17.35
C GLU A 231 -1.54 -20.28 -18.80
N SER A 232 -0.83 -19.17 -19.04
CA SER A 232 -0.43 -18.76 -20.39
C SER A 232 0.79 -19.53 -20.92
N LEU A 233 1.58 -20.14 -20.04
CA LEU A 233 2.73 -20.97 -20.41
C LEU A 233 2.32 -22.38 -20.87
N LEU A 234 1.08 -22.80 -20.62
CA LEU A 234 0.56 -24.11 -21.03
C LEU A 234 -0.12 -24.08 -22.41
N GLY A 235 -0.23 -22.91 -23.05
CA GLY A 235 -0.91 -22.72 -24.35
C GLY A 235 -0.03 -22.85 -25.59
N GLU A 236 1.29 -22.97 -25.48
CA GLU A 236 2.23 -23.02 -26.62
C GLU A 236 2.86 -24.39 -26.88
N ILE A 237 2.22 -25.48 -26.43
CA ILE A 237 2.60 -26.83 -26.85
C ILE A 237 1.49 -27.34 -27.77
N ARG A 238 1.53 -26.91 -29.02
CA ARG A 238 0.91 -27.58 -30.17
C ARG A 238 1.89 -27.64 -31.35
#